data_7b2e49ed3e87d82e359df1bffef638f2
#
_entry.id   7b2e49ed3e87d82e359df1bffef638f2
#
_cell.length_a   1.000
_cell.length_b   1.000
_cell.length_c   1.000
_cell.angle_alpha   90.00
_cell.angle_beta   90.00
_cell.angle_gamma   90.00
#
_symmetry.space_group_name_H-M   'P 1'
#
loop_
_entity.id
_entity.type
_entity.pdbx_description
1 polymer ?
#
loop_
_entity_poly.entity_id
_entity_poly.type
_entity_poly.pdbx_seq_one_letter_code
_entity_poly.pdbx_strand_id
1 'polypeptide(L)'
;EEASFFAICDGDSAVMLPPARDYKRALDGDLGDMTGGMGGFAPTSPERWSELNRKVRAEIVEPILAELRRLGTPYRGCLYVGAMLAGGGIQVLEFNARFGDPETEVQLPLLPDLVPLLRQSAAGELEAKDPQPTAGACVGVVAVRDPYPAATQAGGGVHGVEAAEELGCLVFQMGTRAAPGGTVEVAGGRVLICVAVDEDRQSARRRAYLGMGAISFPGMRYRLDIGA
;
A
#
# COMPACT_ATOMS: atom_id res chain seq x y z
N GLU A 1 -3.13 -14.09 -9.99
CA GLU A 1 -2.53 -13.24 -8.94
C GLU A 1 -3.00 -11.81 -9.15
N GLU A 2 -3.56 -11.18 -8.10
CA GLU A 2 -3.90 -9.76 -8.12
C GLU A 2 -2.66 -8.93 -7.75
N ALA A 3 -2.46 -7.80 -8.44
CA ALA A 3 -1.37 -6.88 -8.20
C ALA A 3 -1.81 -5.43 -8.41
N SER A 4 -1.26 -4.53 -7.61
CA SER A 4 -1.51 -3.09 -7.65
C SER A 4 -0.29 -2.39 -8.24
N PHE A 5 -0.52 -1.63 -9.33
CA PHE A 5 0.50 -0.84 -10.00
C PHE A 5 0.20 0.65 -9.81
N PHE A 6 1.25 1.44 -9.73
CA PHE A 6 1.15 2.88 -9.49
C PHE A 6 2.01 3.64 -10.47
N ALA A 7 1.40 4.62 -11.12
CA ALA A 7 2.07 5.53 -12.04
C ALA A 7 1.93 6.97 -11.53
N ILE A 8 3.05 7.65 -11.35
CA ILE A 8 3.05 9.09 -11.11
C ILE A 8 3.07 9.77 -12.47
N CYS A 9 2.01 10.54 -12.77
CA CYS A 9 1.72 11.10 -14.08
C CYS A 9 1.80 12.63 -14.07
N ASP A 10 2.26 13.24 -15.18
CA ASP A 10 2.35 14.69 -15.33
C ASP A 10 1.47 15.27 -16.45
N GLY A 11 0.65 14.43 -17.06
CA GLY A 11 -0.21 14.75 -18.19
C GLY A 11 0.29 14.15 -19.52
N ASP A 12 1.58 14.00 -19.68
CA ASP A 12 2.23 13.44 -20.88
C ASP A 12 2.97 12.13 -20.60
N SER A 13 3.65 12.07 -19.48
CA SER A 13 4.56 11.00 -19.11
C SER A 13 4.14 10.34 -17.79
N ALA A 14 4.70 9.16 -17.51
CA ALA A 14 4.50 8.43 -16.28
C ALA A 14 5.79 7.80 -15.75
N VAL A 15 5.95 7.82 -14.44
CA VAL A 15 6.98 7.09 -13.70
C VAL A 15 6.29 5.99 -12.89
N MET A 16 6.73 4.73 -13.06
CA MET A 16 6.15 3.58 -12.39
C MET A 16 6.84 3.34 -11.04
N LEU A 17 6.04 3.15 -9.99
CA LEU A 17 6.52 2.68 -8.70
C LEU A 17 6.57 1.14 -8.66
N PRO A 18 7.35 0.51 -7.75
CA PRO A 18 7.30 -0.94 -7.57
C PRO A 18 5.88 -1.44 -7.30
N PRO A 19 5.44 -2.54 -7.91
CA PRO A 19 4.10 -3.06 -7.69
C PRO A 19 3.94 -3.63 -6.28
N ALA A 20 2.73 -3.51 -5.73
CA ALA A 20 2.35 -4.06 -4.45
C ALA A 20 1.23 -5.10 -4.59
N ARG A 21 1.05 -5.91 -3.56
CA ARG A 21 -0.12 -6.77 -3.39
C ARG A 21 -0.86 -6.39 -2.12
N ASP A 22 -2.19 -6.29 -2.25
CA ASP A 22 -3.13 -6.10 -1.17
C ASP A 22 -3.86 -7.41 -0.84
N TYR A 23 -4.28 -7.58 0.42
CA TYR A 23 -5.13 -8.66 0.92
C TYR A 23 -6.50 -8.10 1.29
N LYS A 24 -7.46 -8.22 0.37
CA LYS A 24 -8.77 -7.57 0.48
C LYS A 24 -9.80 -8.31 1.35
N ARG A 25 -9.62 -9.59 1.62
CA ARG A 25 -10.55 -10.37 2.44
C ARG A 25 -10.26 -10.23 3.93
N ALA A 26 -11.33 -10.20 4.73
CA ALA A 26 -11.26 -9.90 6.16
C ALA A 26 -10.58 -10.98 7.00
N LEU A 27 -10.55 -12.25 6.54
CA LEU A 27 -10.08 -13.40 7.28
C LEU A 27 -8.93 -14.12 6.54
N ASP A 28 -8.17 -14.91 7.28
CA ASP A 28 -7.11 -15.76 6.76
C ASP A 28 -7.61 -16.68 5.64
N GLY A 29 -6.72 -17.04 4.70
CA GLY A 29 -7.06 -17.87 3.55
C GLY A 29 -7.98 -17.19 2.53
N ASP A 30 -7.98 -15.86 2.49
CA ASP A 30 -8.85 -15.05 1.63
C ASP A 30 -10.34 -15.36 1.80
N LEU A 31 -10.77 -15.52 3.05
CA LEU A 31 -12.16 -15.75 3.44
C LEU A 31 -12.81 -14.48 4.02
N GLY A 32 -14.12 -14.53 4.20
CA GLY A 32 -14.94 -13.45 4.76
C GLY A 32 -15.24 -12.34 3.76
N ASP A 33 -15.71 -11.21 4.29
CA ASP A 33 -16.15 -10.06 3.50
C ASP A 33 -14.99 -9.31 2.85
N MET A 34 -15.30 -8.58 1.78
CA MET A 34 -14.37 -7.62 1.16
C MET A 34 -14.14 -6.44 2.09
N THR A 35 -12.92 -5.96 2.15
CA THR A 35 -12.49 -4.84 2.99
C THR A 35 -11.74 -3.79 2.17
N GLY A 36 -11.31 -2.72 2.80
CA GLY A 36 -10.39 -1.74 2.23
C GLY A 36 -8.92 -2.20 2.18
N GLY A 37 -8.61 -3.42 2.63
CA GLY A 37 -7.27 -4.00 2.73
C GLY A 37 -6.89 -4.36 4.16
N MET A 38 -6.42 -5.59 4.34
CA MET A 38 -5.99 -6.15 5.64
C MET A 38 -4.47 -6.18 5.79
N GLY A 39 -3.75 -5.62 4.83
CA GLY A 39 -2.31 -5.57 4.75
C GLY A 39 -1.82 -5.89 3.34
N GLY A 40 -0.52 -5.82 3.16
CA GLY A 40 0.08 -6.04 1.85
C GLY A 40 1.58 -6.23 1.89
N PHE A 41 2.18 -6.36 0.73
CA PHE A 41 3.63 -6.41 0.58
C PHE A 41 4.08 -5.83 -0.76
N ALA A 42 5.31 -5.37 -0.81
CA ALA A 42 5.98 -4.87 -2.01
C ALA A 42 7.47 -5.28 -2.02
N PRO A 43 8.06 -5.46 -3.21
CA PRO A 43 7.40 -5.65 -4.49
C PRO A 43 6.73 -7.02 -4.59
N THR A 44 5.68 -7.17 -5.41
CA THR A 44 4.95 -8.45 -5.57
C THR A 44 5.80 -9.55 -6.20
N SER A 45 6.69 -9.20 -7.10
CA SER A 45 7.59 -10.10 -7.84
C SER A 45 8.94 -9.43 -8.03
N PRO A 46 9.87 -9.52 -7.06
CA PRO A 46 11.16 -8.83 -7.15
C PRO A 46 11.93 -9.07 -8.45
N GLU A 47 11.88 -10.29 -8.98
CA GLU A 47 12.58 -10.68 -10.21
C GLU A 47 11.88 -10.17 -11.49
N ARG A 48 10.57 -9.89 -11.42
CA ARG A 48 9.73 -9.59 -12.59
C ARG A 48 9.14 -8.20 -12.58
N TRP A 49 9.25 -7.46 -11.49
CA TRP A 49 8.50 -6.21 -11.35
C TRP A 49 8.86 -5.16 -12.42
N SER A 50 10.12 -5.08 -12.85
CA SER A 50 10.54 -4.16 -13.92
C SER A 50 9.89 -4.51 -15.26
N GLU A 51 9.77 -5.81 -15.58
CA GLU A 51 9.06 -6.28 -16.78
C GLU A 51 7.57 -5.99 -16.70
N LEU A 52 6.94 -6.27 -15.55
CA LEU A 52 5.53 -6.01 -15.31
C LEU A 52 5.22 -4.51 -15.41
N ASN A 53 6.03 -3.66 -14.78
CA ASN A 53 5.87 -2.21 -14.86
C ASN A 53 5.99 -1.70 -16.30
N ARG A 54 6.98 -2.18 -17.05
CA ARG A 54 7.14 -1.80 -18.46
C ARG A 54 5.91 -2.19 -19.29
N LYS A 55 5.36 -3.38 -19.06
CA LYS A 55 4.18 -3.88 -19.75
C LYS A 55 2.92 -3.09 -19.37
N VAL A 56 2.68 -2.85 -18.07
CA VAL A 56 1.54 -2.03 -17.59
C VAL A 56 1.64 -0.60 -18.10
N ARG A 57 2.85 -0.02 -18.10
CA ARG A 57 3.06 1.30 -18.68
C ARG A 57 2.63 1.34 -20.15
N ALA A 58 3.19 0.47 -21.00
CA ALA A 58 2.98 0.52 -22.44
C ALA A 58 1.56 0.12 -22.86
N GLU A 59 0.97 -0.88 -22.21
CA GLU A 59 -0.32 -1.43 -22.61
C GLU A 59 -1.52 -0.75 -21.94
N ILE A 60 -1.33 -0.06 -20.81
CA ILE A 60 -2.43 0.49 -19.99
C ILE A 60 -2.25 1.98 -19.71
N VAL A 61 -1.14 2.38 -19.07
CA VAL A 61 -0.97 3.75 -18.56
C VAL A 61 -0.81 4.75 -19.71
N GLU A 62 0.12 4.51 -20.64
CA GLU A 62 0.35 5.42 -21.78
C GLU A 62 -0.87 5.58 -22.68
N PRO A 63 -1.63 4.53 -23.04
CA PRO A 63 -2.88 4.68 -23.78
C PRO A 63 -3.93 5.53 -23.05
N ILE A 64 -4.07 5.39 -21.73
CA ILE A 64 -4.99 6.19 -20.93
C ILE A 64 -4.58 7.66 -20.92
N LEU A 65 -3.30 7.95 -20.67
CA LEU A 65 -2.80 9.32 -20.68
C LEU A 65 -2.98 9.99 -22.06
N ALA A 66 -2.70 9.25 -23.14
CA ALA A 66 -2.91 9.73 -24.49
C ALA A 66 -4.38 10.08 -24.76
N GLU A 67 -5.31 9.23 -24.33
CA GLU A 67 -6.75 9.49 -24.51
C GLU A 67 -7.25 10.65 -23.66
N LEU A 68 -6.84 10.73 -22.38
CA LEU A 68 -7.20 11.85 -21.52
C LEU A 68 -6.69 13.19 -22.08
N ARG A 69 -5.47 13.22 -22.63
CA ARG A 69 -4.92 14.38 -23.31
C ARG A 69 -5.72 14.74 -24.57
N ARG A 70 -6.08 13.75 -25.38
CA ARG A 70 -6.93 13.95 -26.58
C ARG A 70 -8.29 14.55 -26.22
N LEU A 71 -8.84 14.20 -25.05
CA LEU A 71 -10.10 14.76 -24.51
C LEU A 71 -9.93 16.14 -23.87
N GLY A 72 -8.73 16.71 -23.82
CA GLY A 72 -8.46 18.00 -23.20
C GLY A 72 -8.43 17.98 -21.68
N THR A 73 -8.30 16.79 -21.07
CA THR A 73 -8.27 16.57 -19.62
C THR A 73 -7.00 15.81 -19.22
N PRO A 74 -5.79 16.37 -19.45
CA PRO A 74 -4.55 15.69 -19.11
C PRO A 74 -4.49 15.37 -17.60
N TYR A 75 -4.12 14.13 -17.27
CA TYR A 75 -4.11 13.64 -15.88
C TYR A 75 -2.76 13.88 -15.23
N ARG A 76 -2.75 14.54 -14.07
CA ARG A 76 -1.57 14.73 -13.21
C ARG A 76 -1.84 14.16 -11.83
N GLY A 77 -0.91 13.36 -11.32
CA GLY A 77 -1.01 12.73 -10.02
C GLY A 77 -0.74 11.23 -10.04
N CYS A 78 -1.17 10.53 -9.00
CA CYS A 78 -1.00 9.08 -8.88
C CYS A 78 -2.16 8.34 -9.53
N LEU A 79 -1.88 7.60 -10.60
CA LEU A 79 -2.81 6.65 -11.22
C LEU A 79 -2.54 5.26 -10.64
N TYR A 80 -3.53 4.72 -9.95
CA TYR A 80 -3.55 3.33 -9.48
C TYR A 80 -4.19 2.44 -10.54
N VAL A 81 -3.58 1.31 -10.82
CA VAL A 81 -4.10 0.25 -11.69
C VAL A 81 -4.15 -1.05 -10.91
N GLY A 82 -5.36 -1.46 -10.49
CA GLY A 82 -5.60 -2.80 -9.96
C GLY A 82 -5.73 -3.80 -11.11
N ALA A 83 -4.92 -4.84 -11.10
CA ALA A 83 -4.86 -5.79 -12.21
C ALA A 83 -4.78 -7.25 -11.76
N MET A 84 -5.37 -8.13 -12.56
CA MET A 84 -5.23 -9.59 -12.46
C MET A 84 -4.17 -10.08 -13.44
N LEU A 85 -3.14 -10.73 -12.91
CA LEU A 85 -2.09 -11.40 -13.68
C LEU A 85 -2.50 -12.84 -13.93
N ALA A 86 -2.96 -13.17 -15.12
CA ALA A 86 -3.44 -14.51 -15.49
C ALA A 86 -3.09 -14.87 -16.94
N GLY A 87 -2.71 -16.13 -17.18
CA GLY A 87 -2.47 -16.65 -18.53
C GLY A 87 -1.38 -15.93 -19.32
N GLY A 88 -0.40 -15.29 -18.64
CA GLY A 88 0.63 -14.46 -19.26
C GLY A 88 0.17 -13.07 -19.69
N GLY A 89 -1.11 -12.71 -19.44
CA GLY A 89 -1.70 -11.41 -19.71
C GLY A 89 -1.96 -10.59 -18.43
N ILE A 90 -2.31 -9.31 -18.64
CA ILE A 90 -2.70 -8.38 -17.59
C ILE A 90 -4.13 -7.94 -17.88
N GLN A 91 -5.03 -8.17 -16.92
CA GLN A 91 -6.43 -7.74 -17.00
C GLN A 91 -6.69 -6.68 -15.95
N VAL A 92 -7.10 -5.49 -16.39
CA VAL A 92 -7.43 -4.39 -15.48
C VAL A 92 -8.73 -4.72 -14.74
N LEU A 93 -8.71 -4.56 -13.43
CA LEU A 93 -9.87 -4.70 -12.56
C LEU A 93 -10.48 -3.34 -12.26
N GLU A 94 -9.64 -2.36 -11.90
CA GLU A 94 -10.08 -1.01 -11.54
C GLU A 94 -8.98 0.03 -11.77
N PHE A 95 -9.39 1.30 -11.85
CA PHE A 95 -8.52 2.47 -11.75
C PHE A 95 -8.92 3.31 -10.54
N ASN A 96 -7.91 3.91 -9.89
CA ASN A 96 -8.12 4.92 -8.86
C ASN A 96 -7.20 6.12 -9.12
N ALA A 97 -7.68 7.34 -8.83
CA ALA A 97 -6.93 8.59 -8.99
C ALA A 97 -6.29 9.02 -7.66
N ARG A 98 -5.62 8.07 -6.98
CA ARG A 98 -5.00 8.23 -5.67
C ARG A 98 -3.98 7.13 -5.41
N PHE A 99 -3.15 7.35 -4.40
CA PHE A 99 -2.37 6.28 -3.80
C PHE A 99 -3.28 5.19 -3.19
N GLY A 100 -2.79 3.95 -3.15
CA GLY A 100 -3.48 2.84 -2.49
C GLY A 100 -3.29 2.88 -0.96
N ASP A 101 -4.14 2.22 -0.26
CA ASP A 101 -4.10 1.99 1.18
C ASP A 101 -4.66 0.58 1.43
N PRO A 102 -3.80 -0.41 1.75
CA PRO A 102 -2.49 -0.31 2.41
C PRO A 102 -1.24 -0.39 1.49
N GLU A 103 -1.35 -0.26 0.18
CA GLU A 103 -0.22 -0.47 -0.73
C GLU A 103 0.87 0.60 -0.56
N THR A 104 0.49 1.86 -0.32
CA THR A 104 1.43 2.97 -0.16
C THR A 104 2.34 2.77 1.03
N GLU A 105 1.82 2.28 2.15
CA GLU A 105 2.55 2.02 3.37
C GLU A 105 3.60 0.93 3.22
N VAL A 106 3.44 0.03 2.25
CA VAL A 106 4.45 -0.99 1.94
C VAL A 106 5.36 -0.64 0.77
N GLN A 107 5.01 0.37 -0.03
CA GLN A 107 5.84 0.84 -1.15
C GLN A 107 6.81 1.94 -0.74
N LEU A 108 6.32 2.98 -0.03
CA LEU A 108 7.11 4.17 0.27
C LEU A 108 8.36 3.87 1.10
N PRO A 109 8.35 2.96 2.08
CA PRO A 109 9.57 2.63 2.84
C PRO A 109 10.68 2.00 2.00
N LEU A 110 10.37 1.47 0.81
CA LEU A 110 11.34 0.90 -0.13
C LEU A 110 11.93 1.94 -1.08
N LEU A 111 11.39 3.15 -1.12
CA LEU A 111 11.71 4.13 -2.14
C LEU A 111 12.57 5.27 -1.58
N PRO A 112 13.39 5.90 -2.43
CA PRO A 112 14.01 7.17 -2.08
C PRO A 112 12.94 8.26 -1.88
N ASP A 113 13.36 9.45 -1.45
CA ASP A 113 12.47 10.60 -1.32
C ASP A 113 11.67 10.84 -2.62
N LEU A 114 10.34 10.72 -2.54
CA LEU A 114 9.43 10.95 -3.67
C LEU A 114 8.98 12.40 -3.83
N VAL A 115 9.28 13.28 -2.90
CA VAL A 115 8.85 14.69 -2.98
C VAL A 115 9.31 15.37 -4.28
N PRO A 116 10.56 15.21 -4.75
CA PRO A 116 10.97 15.76 -6.04
C PRO A 116 10.13 15.24 -7.21
N LEU A 117 9.84 13.92 -7.24
CA LEU A 117 9.00 13.29 -8.26
C LEU A 117 7.57 13.85 -8.27
N LEU A 118 6.96 13.99 -7.10
CA LEU A 118 5.62 14.53 -6.96
C LEU A 118 5.54 16.01 -7.38
N ARG A 119 6.58 16.79 -7.10
CA ARG A 119 6.69 18.19 -7.55
C ARG A 119 6.80 18.29 -9.08
N GLN A 120 7.62 17.46 -9.72
CA GLN A 120 7.72 17.38 -11.18
C GLN A 120 6.37 16.99 -11.81
N SER A 121 5.69 15.99 -11.26
CA SER A 121 4.35 15.58 -11.69
C SER A 121 3.36 16.76 -11.65
N ALA A 122 3.31 17.48 -10.54
CA ALA A 122 2.42 18.65 -10.38
C ALA A 122 2.76 19.78 -11.36
N ALA A 123 4.04 20.02 -11.63
CA ALA A 123 4.49 21.02 -12.59
C ALA A 123 4.21 20.62 -14.05
N GLY A 124 4.08 19.34 -14.35
CA GLY A 124 3.99 18.83 -15.73
C GLY A 124 5.36 18.73 -16.41
N GLU A 125 6.39 18.41 -15.63
CA GLU A 125 7.81 18.41 -16.03
C GLU A 125 8.51 17.14 -15.55
N LEU A 126 7.90 15.97 -15.80
CA LEU A 126 8.37 14.70 -15.30
C LEU A 126 9.58 14.20 -16.11
N GLU A 127 10.77 14.31 -15.55
CA GLU A 127 12.03 13.84 -16.15
C GLU A 127 12.60 12.59 -15.44
N ALA A 128 12.03 12.24 -14.30
CA ALA A 128 12.54 11.15 -13.47
C ALA A 128 12.39 9.79 -14.16
N LYS A 129 13.31 8.89 -13.81
CA LYS A 129 13.21 7.47 -14.15
C LYS A 129 12.45 6.73 -13.05
N ASP A 130 11.98 5.53 -13.35
CA ASP A 130 11.36 4.64 -12.37
C ASP A 130 12.30 4.44 -11.17
N PRO A 131 11.86 4.76 -9.96
CA PRO A 131 12.70 4.61 -8.78
C PRO A 131 12.97 3.12 -8.53
N GLN A 132 14.20 2.83 -8.14
CA GLN A 132 14.60 1.49 -7.74
C GLN A 132 14.41 1.35 -6.22
N PRO A 133 13.88 0.22 -5.74
CA PRO A 133 13.83 -0.06 -4.31
C PRO A 133 15.21 0.01 -3.66
N THR A 134 15.28 0.60 -2.48
CA THR A 134 16.51 0.71 -1.68
C THR A 134 16.76 -0.51 -0.80
N ALA A 135 15.76 -1.37 -0.60
CA ALA A 135 15.81 -2.57 0.21
C ALA A 135 15.05 -3.72 -0.48
N GLY A 136 15.17 -4.94 0.07
CA GLY A 136 14.66 -6.16 -0.55
C GLY A 136 13.14 -6.25 -0.63
N ALA A 137 12.46 -6.15 0.53
CA ALA A 137 10.99 -6.27 0.60
C ALA A 137 10.41 -5.54 1.81
N CYS A 138 9.12 -5.22 1.68
CA CYS A 138 8.33 -4.61 2.74
C CYS A 138 7.02 -5.40 2.93
N VAL A 139 6.63 -5.63 4.18
CA VAL A 139 5.36 -6.26 4.55
C VAL A 139 4.66 -5.39 5.58
N GLY A 140 3.35 -5.16 5.38
CA GLY A 140 2.50 -4.41 6.29
C GLY A 140 1.27 -5.20 6.70
N VAL A 141 1.00 -5.26 7.99
CA VAL A 141 -0.16 -5.96 8.58
C VAL A 141 -1.11 -4.92 9.16
N VAL A 142 -2.37 -4.93 8.73
CA VAL A 142 -3.39 -4.00 9.21
C VAL A 142 -4.06 -4.59 10.45
N ALA A 143 -4.07 -3.82 11.54
CA ALA A 143 -4.86 -4.10 12.71
C ALA A 143 -6.22 -3.41 12.60
N VAL A 144 -7.28 -4.19 12.76
CA VAL A 144 -8.66 -3.74 12.68
C VAL A 144 -9.35 -3.93 14.04
N ARG A 145 -10.42 -3.17 14.25
CA ARG A 145 -11.32 -3.39 15.38
C ARG A 145 -12.54 -4.19 14.95
N ASP A 146 -12.80 -5.31 15.63
CA ASP A 146 -14.02 -6.07 15.40
C ASP A 146 -15.30 -5.22 15.66
N PRO A 147 -16.34 -5.44 14.85
CA PRO A 147 -16.52 -6.46 13.80
C PRO A 147 -16.21 -5.97 12.36
N TYR A 148 -15.12 -5.21 12.16
CA TYR A 148 -14.73 -4.75 10.81
C TYR A 148 -14.77 -5.92 9.78
N PRO A 149 -15.33 -5.74 8.54
CA PRO A 149 -15.69 -4.47 7.89
C PRO A 149 -17.07 -3.91 8.27
N ALA A 150 -17.83 -4.58 9.13
CA ALA A 150 -19.04 -3.99 9.68
C ALA A 150 -18.73 -2.75 10.54
N ALA A 151 -19.77 -1.98 10.87
CA ALA A 151 -19.60 -0.76 11.68
C ALA A 151 -18.97 -1.07 13.04
N THR A 152 -17.91 -0.34 13.37
CA THR A 152 -17.15 -0.50 14.59
C THR A 152 -17.43 0.65 15.56
N GLN A 153 -17.28 0.40 16.87
CA GLN A 153 -17.40 1.43 17.88
C GLN A 153 -16.06 2.17 18.05
N ALA A 154 -16.10 3.49 18.14
CA ALA A 154 -14.93 4.29 18.48
C ALA A 154 -14.62 4.20 19.98
N GLY A 155 -13.37 4.52 20.34
CA GLY A 155 -12.88 4.59 21.72
C GLY A 155 -12.02 3.39 22.13
N GLY A 156 -11.31 3.58 23.23
CA GLY A 156 -10.28 2.67 23.72
C GLY A 156 -8.89 3.06 23.24
N GLY A 157 -7.93 3.07 24.17
CA GLY A 157 -6.54 3.45 23.91
C GLY A 157 -5.82 2.45 23.01
N VAL A 158 -4.96 2.96 22.14
CA VAL A 158 -3.96 2.20 21.39
C VAL A 158 -2.67 2.23 22.18
N HIS A 159 -2.07 1.08 22.40
CA HIS A 159 -0.85 0.89 23.20
C HIS A 159 0.22 0.10 22.43
N GLY A 160 1.48 0.29 22.78
CA GLY A 160 2.60 -0.51 22.30
C GLY A 160 3.15 -0.08 20.93
N VAL A 161 2.76 1.10 20.43
CA VAL A 161 3.28 1.63 19.16
C VAL A 161 4.78 1.84 19.26
N GLU A 162 5.26 2.53 20.31
CA GLU A 162 6.69 2.78 20.55
C GLU A 162 7.47 1.47 20.66
N ALA A 163 6.92 0.46 21.32
CA ALA A 163 7.56 -0.85 21.44
C ALA A 163 7.69 -1.56 20.06
N ALA A 164 6.70 -1.41 19.19
CA ALA A 164 6.79 -1.92 17.83
C ALA A 164 7.86 -1.17 17.00
N GLU A 165 7.97 0.15 17.18
CA GLU A 165 8.99 0.97 16.53
C GLU A 165 10.41 0.64 17.03
N GLU A 166 10.59 0.36 18.32
CA GLU A 166 11.85 -0.14 18.88
C GLU A 166 12.29 -1.52 18.31
N LEU A 167 11.33 -2.33 17.82
CA LEU A 167 11.61 -3.55 17.08
C LEU A 167 11.97 -3.33 15.60
N GLY A 168 12.08 -2.05 15.18
CA GLY A 168 12.43 -1.66 13.82
C GLY A 168 11.25 -1.67 12.85
N CYS A 169 10.03 -1.61 13.35
CA CYS A 169 8.84 -1.42 12.53
C CYS A 169 8.51 0.06 12.32
N LEU A 170 7.75 0.34 11.27
CA LEU A 170 7.06 1.62 11.06
C LEU A 170 5.59 1.40 11.37
N VAL A 171 4.99 2.29 12.15
CA VAL A 171 3.56 2.21 12.47
C VAL A 171 2.84 3.43 11.90
N PHE A 172 1.96 3.19 10.92
CA PHE A 172 1.15 4.26 10.34
C PHE A 172 -0.26 4.22 10.92
N GLN A 173 -0.72 5.38 11.39
CA GLN A 173 -2.05 5.56 11.94
C GLN A 173 -3.07 5.62 10.80
N MET A 174 -4.21 4.91 10.95
CA MET A 174 -5.31 4.91 10.00
C MET A 174 -6.57 5.49 10.67
N GLY A 175 -7.43 4.64 11.21
CA GLY A 175 -8.63 5.05 11.93
C GLY A 175 -8.36 5.34 13.41
N THR A 176 -7.53 6.30 13.69
CA THR A 176 -7.20 6.76 15.05
C THR A 176 -7.48 8.24 15.23
N ARG A 177 -7.50 8.70 16.47
CA ARG A 177 -7.56 10.11 16.82
C ARG A 177 -6.73 10.39 18.07
N ALA A 178 -6.23 11.61 18.18
CA ALA A 178 -5.62 12.09 19.41
C ALA A 178 -6.69 12.22 20.51
N ALA A 179 -6.33 11.80 21.73
CA ALA A 179 -7.15 11.90 22.92
C ALA A 179 -6.47 12.79 23.99
N PRO A 180 -7.22 13.26 25.00
CA PRO A 180 -6.65 14.05 26.09
C PRO A 180 -5.46 13.34 26.76
N GLY A 181 -4.43 14.09 27.11
CA GLY A 181 -3.21 13.54 27.71
C GLY A 181 -2.18 12.98 26.71
N GLY A 182 -2.36 13.21 25.39
CA GLY A 182 -1.41 12.81 24.35
C GLY A 182 -1.52 11.33 23.96
N THR A 183 -2.57 10.65 24.42
CA THR A 183 -2.85 9.26 24.03
C THR A 183 -3.53 9.19 22.65
N VAL A 184 -3.49 8.00 22.04
CA VAL A 184 -4.15 7.71 20.76
C VAL A 184 -5.31 6.75 21.01
N GLU A 185 -6.47 7.03 20.44
CA GLU A 185 -7.68 6.20 20.55
C GLU A 185 -8.14 5.68 19.19
N VAL A 186 -8.83 4.55 19.22
CA VAL A 186 -9.52 3.98 18.06
C VAL A 186 -10.66 4.89 17.62
N ALA A 187 -10.70 5.23 16.33
CA ALA A 187 -11.73 6.07 15.73
C ALA A 187 -12.39 5.43 14.49
N GLY A 188 -11.82 4.34 13.95
CA GLY A 188 -12.34 3.67 12.76
C GLY A 188 -12.11 2.16 12.77
N GLY A 189 -12.56 1.49 11.72
CA GLY A 189 -12.47 0.03 11.59
C GLY A 189 -11.06 -0.47 11.36
N ARG A 190 -10.34 0.08 10.36
CA ARG A 190 -8.89 -0.13 10.21
C ARG A 190 -8.19 0.89 11.11
N VAL A 191 -7.46 0.42 12.11
CA VAL A 191 -6.92 1.27 13.17
C VAL A 191 -5.51 1.75 12.87
N LEU A 192 -4.63 0.84 12.49
CA LEU A 192 -3.25 1.13 12.11
C LEU A 192 -2.69 0.01 11.23
N ILE A 193 -1.55 0.26 10.62
CA ILE A 193 -0.74 -0.75 9.94
C ILE A 193 0.66 -0.77 10.55
N CYS A 194 1.14 -1.98 10.88
CA CYS A 194 2.52 -2.22 11.31
C CYS A 194 3.32 -2.76 10.13
N VAL A 195 4.37 -2.05 9.76
CA VAL A 195 5.14 -2.26 8.53
C VAL A 195 6.58 -2.57 8.87
N ALA A 196 7.18 -3.52 8.17
CA ALA A 196 8.60 -3.80 8.30
C ALA A 196 9.27 -3.95 6.93
N VAL A 197 10.50 -3.45 6.84
CA VAL A 197 11.39 -3.56 5.68
C VAL A 197 12.53 -4.50 6.04
N ASP A 198 12.87 -5.45 5.14
CA ASP A 198 13.99 -6.37 5.34
C ASP A 198 14.59 -6.83 4.00
N GLU A 199 15.63 -7.63 4.04
CA GLU A 199 16.33 -8.15 2.86
C GLU A 199 15.42 -8.97 1.94
N ASP A 200 14.47 -9.70 2.54
CA ASP A 200 13.48 -10.52 1.83
C ASP A 200 12.09 -10.44 2.48
N ARG A 201 11.07 -10.87 1.74
CA ARG A 201 9.68 -10.83 2.18
C ARG A 201 9.43 -11.64 3.46
N GLN A 202 10.09 -12.78 3.62
CA GLN A 202 9.87 -13.63 4.78
C GLN A 202 10.45 -13.01 6.06
N SER A 203 11.59 -12.34 5.96
CA SER A 203 12.23 -11.60 7.06
C SER A 203 11.40 -10.36 7.42
N ALA A 204 10.96 -9.58 6.41
CA ALA A 204 10.05 -8.46 6.63
C ALA A 204 8.74 -8.90 7.29
N ARG A 205 8.15 -10.00 6.82
CA ARG A 205 6.95 -10.59 7.43
C ARG A 205 7.17 -10.94 8.92
N ARG A 206 8.22 -11.66 9.24
CA ARG A 206 8.53 -12.02 10.66
C ARG A 206 8.62 -10.77 11.53
N ARG A 207 9.30 -9.72 11.07
CA ARG A 207 9.46 -8.47 11.82
C ARG A 207 8.13 -7.73 11.97
N ALA A 208 7.33 -7.60 10.91
CA ALA A 208 6.01 -6.97 10.96
C ALA A 208 5.09 -7.64 12.00
N TYR A 209 5.10 -8.97 12.06
CA TYR A 209 4.31 -9.71 13.06
C TYR A 209 4.88 -9.62 14.49
N LEU A 210 6.19 -9.51 14.66
CA LEU A 210 6.79 -9.20 15.99
C LEU A 210 6.32 -7.82 16.48
N GLY A 211 6.38 -6.79 15.63
CA GLY A 211 5.88 -5.46 15.96
C GLY A 211 4.38 -5.46 16.24
N MET A 212 3.58 -6.15 15.40
CA MET A 212 2.14 -6.30 15.62
C MET A 212 1.81 -6.95 16.96
N GLY A 213 2.62 -7.90 17.41
CA GLY A 213 2.47 -8.56 18.71
C GLY A 213 2.72 -7.65 19.93
N ALA A 214 3.40 -6.51 19.76
CA ALA A 214 3.60 -5.51 20.80
C ALA A 214 2.41 -4.53 20.91
N ILE A 215 1.59 -4.42 19.88
CA ILE A 215 0.47 -3.48 19.79
C ILE A 215 -0.80 -4.08 20.38
N SER A 216 -1.61 -3.26 21.05
CA SER A 216 -2.90 -3.69 21.56
C SER A 216 -3.93 -2.55 21.64
N PHE A 217 -5.19 -2.88 21.42
CA PHE A 217 -6.36 -2.06 21.68
C PHE A 217 -7.61 -2.94 21.83
N PRO A 218 -8.70 -2.48 22.43
CA PRO A 218 -9.90 -3.29 22.63
C PRO A 218 -10.53 -3.79 21.34
N GLY A 219 -10.77 -5.09 21.22
CA GLY A 219 -11.34 -5.73 20.03
C GLY A 219 -10.39 -5.78 18.84
N MET A 220 -9.09 -5.74 19.07
CA MET A 220 -8.08 -5.85 18.03
C MET A 220 -8.11 -7.21 17.35
N ARG A 221 -8.05 -7.18 16.00
CA ARG A 221 -7.87 -8.34 15.13
C ARG A 221 -6.98 -7.98 13.95
N TYR A 222 -6.22 -8.95 13.46
CA TYR A 222 -5.45 -8.88 12.22
C TYR A 222 -5.32 -10.26 11.59
N ARG A 223 -5.00 -10.33 10.31
CA ARG A 223 -4.74 -11.59 9.61
C ARG A 223 -3.35 -12.11 9.93
N LEU A 224 -3.20 -13.45 9.93
CA LEU A 224 -1.93 -14.14 10.21
C LEU A 224 -1.19 -14.60 8.95
N ASP A 225 -1.79 -14.45 7.77
CA ASP A 225 -1.29 -14.95 6.49
C ASP A 225 -0.78 -13.85 5.54
N ILE A 226 -0.71 -12.59 5.98
CA ILE A 226 -0.19 -11.50 5.16
C ILE A 226 1.28 -11.74 4.82
N GLY A 227 1.63 -11.65 3.53
CA GLY A 227 2.99 -11.87 3.05
C GLY A 227 3.46 -13.32 3.02
N ALA A 228 2.57 -14.28 3.21
CA ALA A 228 2.87 -15.72 3.11
C ALA A 228 3.20 -16.17 1.68
#